data_9fc44e563f4e1d628c6c96bcbaf7d5a1
#
_entry.id   9fc44e563f4e1d628c6c96bcbaf7d5a1
#
_cell.length_a   1.000
_cell.length_b   1.000
_cell.length_c   1.000
_cell.angle_alpha   90.00
_cell.angle_beta   90.00
_cell.angle_gamma   90.00
#
_symmetry.space_group_name_H-M   'P 1'
#
loop_
_entity.id
_entity.type
_entity.pdbx_description
1 polymer ?
#
loop_
_entity_poly.entity_id
_entity_poly.type
_entity_poly.pdbx_seq_one_letter_code
_entity_poly.pdbx_strand_id
1 'polypeptide(L)'
;MKIHSLMIPNPITITAQASISEAIELMKINSIRHLPVVAKDNMLQGFITLADLKQGLIPSMLGDLNLRDLMIKDPVTVSPDDDIEFAAQLIYNHKIGGMPVVKDGQLTGIITATDILRTFIDMMGILSSTSRIDVVIDDRPNSFKKALQIINEMGADIINVGRTAQQTDRKIYFFRLGACKTGAIKKKLEKEGYEVLEAMD
;
A
#
# COMPACT_ATOMS: atom_id res chain seq x y z
N MET A 1 4.86 -10.28 -3.93
CA MET A 1 5.92 -9.79 -3.00
C MET A 1 5.54 -10.19 -1.59
N LYS A 2 6.49 -10.70 -0.77
CA LYS A 2 6.19 -11.21 0.57
C LYS A 2 6.17 -10.10 1.63
N ILE A 3 5.29 -10.26 2.62
CA ILE A 3 5.08 -9.26 3.69
C ILE A 3 6.35 -9.00 4.48
N HIS A 4 7.17 -10.03 4.77
CA HIS A 4 8.42 -9.86 5.53
C HIS A 4 9.41 -8.84 4.90
N SER A 5 9.33 -8.59 3.59
CA SER A 5 10.20 -7.62 2.92
C SER A 5 9.69 -6.17 2.99
N LEU A 6 8.46 -5.97 3.50
CA LEU A 6 7.77 -4.68 3.50
C LEU A 6 7.28 -4.25 4.88
N MET A 7 7.03 -5.21 5.77
CA MET A 7 6.59 -4.92 7.13
C MET A 7 7.63 -4.11 7.89
N ILE A 8 7.18 -3.36 8.88
CA ILE A 8 8.05 -2.77 9.88
C ILE A 8 8.36 -3.89 10.89
N PRO A 9 9.60 -4.41 10.93
CA PRO A 9 9.98 -5.46 11.89
C PRO A 9 10.13 -4.87 13.28
N ASN A 10 9.96 -5.71 14.32
CA ASN A 10 10.09 -5.32 15.72
C ASN A 10 9.36 -4.00 16.05
N PRO A 11 8.04 -3.95 15.81
CA PRO A 11 7.28 -2.72 16.00
C PRO A 11 7.25 -2.31 17.48
N ILE A 12 6.95 -1.04 17.72
CA ILE A 12 6.67 -0.56 19.05
C ILE A 12 5.42 -1.26 19.56
N THR A 13 5.52 -1.81 20.76
CA THR A 13 4.46 -2.59 21.41
C THR A 13 4.11 -2.01 22.77
N ILE A 14 2.97 -2.45 23.31
CA ILE A 14 2.52 -2.12 24.66
C ILE A 14 1.96 -3.37 25.35
N THR A 15 1.89 -3.35 26.67
CA THR A 15 1.26 -4.44 27.43
C THR A 15 -0.20 -4.12 27.76
N ALA A 16 -1.01 -5.12 27.99
CA ALA A 16 -2.43 -4.95 28.32
C ALA A 16 -2.66 -4.24 29.68
N GLN A 17 -1.63 -4.16 30.53
CA GLN A 17 -1.65 -3.49 31.83
C GLN A 17 -1.33 -1.99 31.75
N ALA A 18 -0.82 -1.51 30.63
CA ALA A 18 -0.51 -0.11 30.45
C ALA A 18 -1.80 0.75 30.44
N SER A 19 -1.66 2.00 30.81
CA SER A 19 -2.77 2.95 30.81
C SER A 19 -3.08 3.48 29.41
N ILE A 20 -4.28 4.01 29.24
CA ILE A 20 -4.71 4.70 28.01
C ILE A 20 -3.78 5.88 27.72
N SER A 21 -3.38 6.63 28.76
CA SER A 21 -2.49 7.79 28.62
C SER A 21 -1.10 7.40 28.12
N GLU A 22 -0.53 6.32 28.64
CA GLU A 22 0.77 5.79 28.18
C GLU A 22 0.69 5.36 26.71
N ALA A 23 -0.40 4.70 26.29
CA ALA A 23 -0.59 4.31 24.88
C ALA A 23 -0.67 5.53 23.96
N ILE A 24 -1.40 6.57 24.35
CA ILE A 24 -1.52 7.82 23.57
C ILE A 24 -0.17 8.53 23.47
N GLU A 25 0.54 8.63 24.58
CA GLU A 25 1.87 9.26 24.61
C GLU A 25 2.86 8.51 23.74
N LEU A 26 2.89 7.18 23.83
CA LEU A 26 3.74 6.31 23.01
C LEU A 26 3.43 6.48 21.51
N MET A 27 2.16 6.53 21.12
CA MET A 27 1.76 6.80 19.75
C MET A 27 2.17 8.20 19.28
N LYS A 28 2.04 9.21 20.14
CA LYS A 28 2.40 10.60 19.83
C LYS A 28 3.89 10.78 19.62
N ILE A 29 4.72 10.29 20.57
CA ILE A 29 6.18 10.42 20.52
C ILE A 29 6.73 9.74 19.26
N ASN A 30 6.20 8.59 18.89
CA ASN A 30 6.67 7.81 17.76
C ASN A 30 5.94 8.10 16.45
N SER A 31 4.99 9.04 16.44
CA SER A 31 4.19 9.38 15.25
C SER A 31 3.48 8.17 14.63
N ILE A 32 3.02 7.23 15.46
CA ILE A 32 2.29 6.03 15.06
C ILE A 32 0.83 6.08 15.49
N ARG A 33 0.00 5.27 14.87
CA ARG A 33 -1.45 5.22 15.15
C ARG A 33 -1.96 3.83 15.49
N HIS A 34 -1.06 2.87 15.59
CA HIS A 34 -1.35 1.46 15.80
C HIS A 34 -0.33 0.90 16.77
N LEU A 35 -0.78 0.18 17.78
CA LEU A 35 0.07 -0.50 18.76
C LEU A 35 -0.38 -1.96 18.90
N PRO A 36 0.47 -2.92 18.58
CA PRO A 36 0.28 -4.29 19.01
C PRO A 36 0.40 -4.38 20.53
N VAL A 37 -0.55 -5.10 21.13
CA VAL A 37 -0.56 -5.41 22.57
C VAL A 37 -0.01 -6.82 22.75
N VAL A 38 1.09 -6.96 23.51
CA VAL A 38 1.79 -8.22 23.64
C VAL A 38 1.96 -8.67 25.11
N ALA A 39 2.15 -9.97 25.32
CA ALA A 39 2.63 -10.54 26.57
C ALA A 39 4.16 -10.45 26.68
N LYS A 40 4.73 -10.91 27.82
CA LYS A 40 6.18 -10.84 28.10
C LYS A 40 7.06 -11.60 27.09
N ASP A 41 6.54 -12.64 26.46
CA ASP A 41 7.20 -13.49 25.47
C ASP A 41 6.93 -13.06 24.03
N ASN A 42 6.48 -11.81 23.84
CA ASN A 42 6.10 -11.25 22.55
C ASN A 42 4.89 -11.93 21.87
N MET A 43 4.11 -12.71 22.61
CA MET A 43 2.86 -13.27 22.12
C MET A 43 1.82 -12.17 21.93
N LEU A 44 1.21 -12.12 20.76
CA LEU A 44 0.15 -11.14 20.46
C LEU A 44 -1.07 -11.41 21.33
N GLN A 45 -1.51 -10.39 22.09
CA GLN A 45 -2.73 -10.42 22.91
C GLN A 45 -3.84 -9.57 22.33
N GLY A 46 -3.51 -8.59 21.52
CA GLY A 46 -4.50 -7.69 20.93
C GLY A 46 -3.85 -6.60 20.09
N PHE A 47 -4.68 -5.70 19.64
CA PHE A 47 -4.27 -4.57 18.80
C PHE A 47 -5.10 -3.34 19.18
N ILE A 48 -4.48 -2.18 19.24
CA ILE A 48 -5.18 -0.95 19.56
C ILE A 48 -4.80 0.18 18.60
N THR A 49 -5.77 0.97 18.21
CA THR A 49 -5.56 2.11 17.34
C THR A 49 -5.76 3.43 18.08
N LEU A 50 -5.24 4.52 17.51
CA LEU A 50 -5.48 5.85 18.04
C LEU A 50 -6.98 6.22 18.05
N ALA A 51 -7.77 5.66 17.14
CA ALA A 51 -9.22 5.86 17.10
C ALA A 51 -9.91 5.23 18.30
N ASP A 52 -9.53 3.99 18.66
CA ASP A 52 -10.06 3.28 19.82
C ASP A 52 -9.75 4.03 21.13
N LEU A 53 -8.49 4.50 21.26
CA LEU A 53 -8.06 5.29 22.41
C LEU A 53 -8.83 6.61 22.53
N LYS A 54 -9.10 7.31 21.44
CA LYS A 54 -9.88 8.55 21.43
C LYS A 54 -11.34 8.33 21.85
N GLN A 55 -11.94 7.20 21.47
CA GLN A 55 -13.28 6.84 21.93
C GLN A 55 -13.31 6.60 23.44
N GLY A 56 -12.29 5.95 24.00
CA GLY A 56 -12.14 5.74 25.43
C GLY A 56 -11.91 7.02 26.25
N LEU A 57 -11.50 8.12 25.61
CA LEU A 57 -11.27 9.42 26.26
C LEU A 57 -12.54 10.27 26.44
N ILE A 58 -13.69 9.87 25.95
CA ILE A 58 -14.94 10.62 26.16
C ILE A 58 -15.29 10.61 27.65
N PRO A 59 -15.31 11.77 28.34
CA PRO A 59 -15.43 11.82 29.81
C PRO A 59 -16.67 11.13 30.40
N SER A 60 -17.76 11.07 29.64
CA SER A 60 -19.01 10.41 30.04
C SER A 60 -18.95 8.87 30.01
N MET A 61 -17.89 8.29 29.41
CA MET A 61 -17.65 6.85 29.33
C MET A 61 -16.45 6.40 30.17
N LEU A 62 -15.77 7.32 30.86
CA LEU A 62 -14.61 7.05 31.69
C LEU A 62 -15.04 6.56 33.09
N GLY A 63 -15.44 5.28 33.14
CA GLY A 63 -15.15 4.50 34.31
C GLY A 63 -13.64 4.13 34.34
N ASP A 64 -13.24 3.19 35.18
CA ASP A 64 -11.84 2.66 35.25
C ASP A 64 -11.48 1.81 34.03
N LEU A 65 -11.58 2.39 32.80
CA LEU A 65 -11.25 1.72 31.56
C LEU A 65 -9.73 1.59 31.42
N ASN A 66 -9.29 0.40 31.08
CA ASN A 66 -7.88 0.11 30.77
C ASN A 66 -7.71 -0.35 29.31
N LEU A 67 -6.47 -0.54 28.87
CA LEU A 67 -6.19 -0.97 27.51
C LEU A 67 -6.86 -2.29 27.13
N ARG A 68 -6.98 -3.23 28.07
CA ARG A 68 -7.61 -4.54 27.83
C ARG A 68 -9.09 -4.42 27.45
N ASP A 69 -9.75 -3.34 27.92
CA ASP A 69 -11.18 -3.09 27.65
C ASP A 69 -11.39 -2.47 26.27
N LEU A 70 -10.39 -1.74 25.77
CA LEU A 70 -10.44 -1.02 24.49
C LEU A 70 -9.79 -1.75 23.34
N MET A 71 -8.82 -2.66 23.62
CA MET A 71 -8.09 -3.35 22.55
C MET A 71 -8.97 -4.33 21.79
N ILE A 72 -8.71 -4.49 20.51
CA ILE A 72 -9.23 -5.57 19.68
C ILE A 72 -8.49 -6.85 20.09
N LYS A 73 -9.21 -7.81 20.69
CA LYS A 73 -8.62 -9.04 21.28
C LYS A 73 -8.20 -10.05 20.22
N ASP A 74 -8.97 -10.16 19.14
CA ASP A 74 -8.69 -11.06 18.02
C ASP A 74 -8.51 -10.22 16.74
N PRO A 75 -7.39 -9.49 16.61
CA PRO A 75 -7.17 -8.65 15.45
C PRO A 75 -6.96 -9.49 14.19
N VAL A 76 -7.32 -8.93 13.04
CA VAL A 76 -6.92 -9.48 11.74
C VAL A 76 -5.41 -9.47 11.68
N THR A 77 -4.79 -10.61 11.36
CA THR A 77 -3.34 -10.78 11.26
C THR A 77 -2.94 -11.37 9.92
N VAL A 78 -1.67 -11.26 9.58
CA VAL A 78 -1.05 -11.90 8.43
C VAL A 78 0.27 -12.57 8.83
N SER A 79 0.70 -13.54 8.02
CA SER A 79 2.01 -14.18 8.16
C SER A 79 3.10 -13.37 7.44
N PRO A 80 4.36 -13.41 7.90
CA PRO A 80 5.50 -12.85 7.15
C PRO A 80 5.63 -13.43 5.73
N ASP A 81 5.15 -14.65 5.54
CA ASP A 81 5.25 -15.39 4.29
C ASP A 81 4.04 -15.20 3.35
N ASP A 82 3.03 -14.44 3.79
CA ASP A 82 1.89 -14.06 2.95
C ASP A 82 2.30 -13.03 1.88
N ASP A 83 1.49 -12.93 0.82
CA ASP A 83 1.69 -11.95 -0.24
C ASP A 83 1.07 -10.59 0.12
N ILE A 84 1.68 -9.50 -0.35
CA ILE A 84 1.21 -8.14 -0.09
C ILE A 84 -0.23 -7.92 -0.59
N GLU A 85 -0.60 -8.56 -1.70
CA GLU A 85 -1.93 -8.49 -2.29
C GLU A 85 -2.99 -9.03 -1.31
N PHE A 86 -2.63 -10.07 -0.55
CA PHE A 86 -3.52 -10.62 0.49
C PHE A 86 -3.71 -9.61 1.63
N ALA A 87 -2.63 -8.99 2.12
CA ALA A 87 -2.72 -7.93 3.13
C ALA A 87 -3.55 -6.73 2.62
N ALA A 88 -3.36 -6.33 1.37
CA ALA A 88 -4.14 -5.26 0.74
C ALA A 88 -5.63 -5.59 0.68
N GLN A 89 -6.00 -6.82 0.35
CA GLN A 89 -7.40 -7.29 0.34
C GLN A 89 -8.01 -7.26 1.75
N LEU A 90 -7.27 -7.71 2.77
CA LEU A 90 -7.73 -7.67 4.16
C LEU A 90 -7.97 -6.23 4.63
N ILE A 91 -7.02 -5.32 4.39
CA ILE A 91 -7.17 -3.89 4.72
C ILE A 91 -8.41 -3.30 4.05
N TYR A 92 -8.60 -3.56 2.76
CA TYR A 92 -9.73 -3.04 1.99
C TYR A 92 -11.06 -3.60 2.48
N ASN A 93 -11.16 -4.91 2.66
CA ASN A 93 -12.42 -5.59 3.02
C ASN A 93 -12.84 -5.29 4.46
N HIS A 94 -11.88 -5.27 5.39
CA HIS A 94 -12.14 -5.00 6.82
C HIS A 94 -12.10 -3.52 7.17
N LYS A 95 -11.75 -2.63 6.23
CA LYS A 95 -11.63 -1.16 6.43
C LYS A 95 -10.70 -0.80 7.59
N ILE A 96 -9.61 -1.54 7.75
CA ILE A 96 -8.61 -1.33 8.80
C ILE A 96 -7.40 -0.56 8.27
N GLY A 97 -6.73 0.20 9.14
CA GLY A 97 -5.55 1.00 8.78
C GLY A 97 -4.23 0.22 8.80
N GLY A 98 -4.20 -0.96 9.39
CA GLY A 98 -3.02 -1.81 9.53
C GLY A 98 -3.32 -3.03 10.37
N MET A 99 -2.39 -3.98 10.39
CA MET A 99 -2.53 -5.24 11.11
C MET A 99 -1.18 -5.78 11.60
N PRO A 100 -1.18 -6.56 12.70
CA PRO A 100 0.02 -7.28 13.14
C PRO A 100 0.44 -8.36 12.15
N VAL A 101 1.75 -8.55 12.01
CA VAL A 101 2.35 -9.67 11.29
C VAL A 101 2.82 -10.68 12.33
N VAL A 102 2.29 -11.91 12.24
CA VAL A 102 2.43 -12.93 13.30
C VAL A 102 2.97 -14.23 12.72
N LYS A 103 3.88 -14.86 13.43
CA LYS A 103 4.36 -16.24 13.16
C LYS A 103 4.32 -17.04 14.43
N ASP A 104 3.64 -18.17 14.42
CA ASP A 104 3.49 -19.08 15.57
C ASP A 104 2.96 -18.38 16.84
N GLY A 105 2.03 -17.43 16.69
CA GLY A 105 1.47 -16.62 17.76
C GLY A 105 2.34 -15.43 18.19
N GLN A 106 3.60 -15.37 17.79
CA GLN A 106 4.53 -14.29 18.12
C GLN A 106 4.43 -13.13 17.12
N LEU A 107 4.46 -11.92 17.63
CA LEU A 107 4.52 -10.73 16.83
C LEU A 107 5.91 -10.59 16.17
N THR A 108 5.95 -10.54 14.84
CA THR A 108 7.19 -10.37 14.06
C THR A 108 7.27 -9.00 13.41
N GLY A 109 6.14 -8.33 13.19
CA GLY A 109 6.08 -7.05 12.54
C GLY A 109 4.70 -6.41 12.56
N ILE A 110 4.59 -5.28 11.90
CA ILE A 110 3.33 -4.61 11.58
C ILE A 110 3.35 -4.18 10.11
N ILE A 111 2.21 -4.28 9.45
CA ILE A 111 2.01 -3.73 8.10
C ILE A 111 0.79 -2.82 8.09
N THR A 112 0.90 -1.67 7.44
CA THR A 112 -0.16 -0.67 7.37
C THR A 112 -0.58 -0.39 5.92
N ALA A 113 -1.75 0.23 5.74
CA ALA A 113 -2.21 0.72 4.45
C ALA A 113 -1.20 1.70 3.80
N THR A 114 -0.47 2.47 4.61
CA THR A 114 0.56 3.40 4.12
C THR A 114 1.77 2.64 3.55
N ASP A 115 2.19 1.55 4.18
CA ASP A 115 3.31 0.72 3.69
C ASP A 115 2.95 0.07 2.36
N ILE A 116 1.72 -0.45 2.27
CA ILE A 116 1.19 -1.04 1.03
C ILE A 116 1.09 0.03 -0.07
N LEU A 117 0.53 1.20 0.24
CA LEU A 117 0.42 2.30 -0.73
C LEU A 117 1.79 2.74 -1.22
N ARG A 118 2.77 2.92 -0.33
CA ARG A 118 4.14 3.25 -0.69
C ARG A 118 4.72 2.23 -1.66
N THR A 119 4.57 0.95 -1.34
CA THR A 119 5.05 -0.14 -2.18
C THR A 119 4.43 -0.09 -3.58
N PHE A 120 3.12 0.14 -3.68
CA PHE A 120 2.48 0.28 -4.99
C PHE A 120 2.95 1.52 -5.76
N ILE A 121 3.17 2.64 -5.08
CA ILE A 121 3.75 3.85 -5.70
C ILE A 121 5.14 3.55 -6.27
N ASP A 122 5.99 2.86 -5.50
CA ASP A 122 7.33 2.47 -5.94
C ASP A 122 7.28 1.47 -7.11
N MET A 123 6.43 0.44 -7.01
CA MET A 123 6.24 -0.55 -8.08
C MET A 123 5.70 0.08 -9.37
N MET A 124 4.81 1.05 -9.26
CA MET A 124 4.29 1.78 -10.42
C MET A 124 5.29 2.76 -11.02
N GLY A 125 6.45 2.98 -10.40
CA GLY A 125 7.44 3.94 -10.87
C GLY A 125 6.99 5.39 -10.84
N ILE A 126 6.01 5.74 -9.98
CA ILE A 126 5.43 7.10 -9.93
C ILE A 126 6.49 8.12 -9.52
N LEU A 127 7.39 7.74 -8.61
CA LEU A 127 8.44 8.62 -8.07
C LEU A 127 9.76 8.52 -8.84
N SER A 128 9.96 7.49 -9.66
CA SER A 128 11.19 7.25 -10.39
C SER A 128 11.10 7.55 -11.90
N SER A 129 9.88 7.52 -12.46
CA SER A 129 9.66 7.90 -13.86
C SER A 129 9.64 9.42 -13.99
N THR A 130 10.26 9.92 -15.05
CA THR A 130 10.27 11.35 -15.37
C THR A 130 9.42 11.65 -16.60
N SER A 131 9.24 10.67 -17.50
CA SER A 131 8.45 10.81 -18.71
C SER A 131 7.27 9.85 -18.73
N ARG A 132 6.18 10.24 -19.40
CA ARG A 132 4.94 9.44 -19.46
C ARG A 132 4.25 9.59 -20.81
N ILE A 133 3.70 8.49 -21.30
CA ILE A 133 2.83 8.47 -22.47
C ILE A 133 1.58 7.66 -22.18
N ASP A 134 0.39 8.26 -22.41
CA ASP A 134 -0.90 7.61 -22.25
C ASP A 134 -1.48 7.30 -23.62
N VAL A 135 -1.73 6.01 -23.88
CA VAL A 135 -2.13 5.51 -25.20
C VAL A 135 -3.42 4.71 -25.09
N VAL A 136 -4.38 4.99 -25.93
CA VAL A 136 -5.55 4.13 -26.12
C VAL A 136 -5.13 2.95 -26.99
N ILE A 137 -5.25 1.74 -26.43
CA ILE A 137 -4.93 0.51 -27.14
C ILE A 137 -6.17 -0.35 -27.20
N ASP A 138 -6.59 -0.71 -28.40
CA ASP A 138 -7.72 -1.60 -28.65
C ASP A 138 -7.37 -3.08 -28.44
N ASP A 139 -8.41 -3.93 -28.47
CA ASP A 139 -8.28 -5.38 -28.26
C ASP A 139 -7.82 -6.16 -29.48
N ARG A 140 -7.39 -5.49 -30.59
CA ARG A 140 -6.88 -6.19 -31.74
C ARG A 140 -5.63 -7.00 -31.40
N PRO A 141 -5.50 -8.21 -31.97
CA PRO A 141 -4.33 -9.03 -31.71
C PRO A 141 -3.01 -8.27 -31.97
N ASN A 142 -2.07 -8.40 -31.05
CA ASN A 142 -0.75 -7.73 -31.08
C ASN A 142 -0.75 -6.20 -30.99
N SER A 143 -1.88 -5.50 -30.81
CA SER A 143 -1.91 -4.02 -30.70
C SER A 143 -1.00 -3.54 -29.57
N PHE A 144 -1.14 -4.11 -28.36
CA PHE A 144 -0.27 -3.79 -27.23
C PHE A 144 1.23 -4.08 -27.51
N LYS A 145 1.52 -5.24 -28.09
CA LYS A 145 2.90 -5.63 -28.44
C LYS A 145 3.54 -4.65 -29.43
N LYS A 146 2.78 -4.20 -30.43
CA LYS A 146 3.25 -3.22 -31.42
C LYS A 146 3.51 -1.85 -30.77
N ALA A 147 2.66 -1.39 -29.86
CA ALA A 147 2.89 -0.15 -29.11
C ALA A 147 4.18 -0.22 -28.27
N LEU A 148 4.39 -1.32 -27.53
CA LEU A 148 5.63 -1.58 -26.79
C LEU A 148 6.87 -1.54 -27.71
N GLN A 149 6.78 -2.20 -28.86
CA GLN A 149 7.88 -2.25 -29.82
C GLN A 149 8.24 -0.85 -30.34
N ILE A 150 7.25 -0.03 -30.69
CA ILE A 150 7.48 1.35 -31.14
C ILE A 150 8.21 2.18 -30.07
N ILE A 151 7.77 2.08 -28.80
CA ILE A 151 8.38 2.82 -27.69
C ILE A 151 9.86 2.39 -27.51
N ASN A 152 10.12 1.08 -27.53
CA ASN A 152 11.48 0.54 -27.42
C ASN A 152 12.38 0.92 -28.60
N GLU A 153 11.89 0.85 -29.83
CA GLU A 153 12.64 1.25 -31.04
C GLU A 153 13.02 2.72 -31.04
N MET A 154 12.25 3.55 -30.35
CA MET A 154 12.56 4.97 -30.14
C MET A 154 13.57 5.20 -29.00
N GLY A 155 14.11 4.14 -28.39
CA GLY A 155 15.15 4.20 -27.36
C GLY A 155 14.66 4.60 -25.99
N ALA A 156 13.36 4.55 -25.72
CA ALA A 156 12.82 4.85 -24.41
C ALA A 156 12.93 3.65 -23.47
N ASP A 157 13.40 3.86 -22.25
CA ASP A 157 13.42 2.87 -21.18
C ASP A 157 12.04 2.81 -20.51
N ILE A 158 11.37 1.66 -20.60
CA ILE A 158 10.04 1.45 -20.02
C ILE A 158 10.19 0.97 -18.59
N ILE A 159 9.91 1.85 -17.63
CA ILE A 159 9.97 1.56 -16.19
C ILE A 159 8.74 0.75 -15.74
N ASN A 160 7.56 1.15 -16.18
CA ASN A 160 6.30 0.50 -15.81
C ASN A 160 5.21 0.71 -16.87
N VAL A 161 4.27 -0.22 -16.93
CA VAL A 161 3.06 -0.10 -17.75
C VAL A 161 1.83 -0.40 -16.90
N GLY A 162 0.99 0.59 -16.73
CA GLY A 162 -0.32 0.44 -16.09
C GLY A 162 -1.46 0.47 -17.09
N ARG A 163 -2.62 -0.04 -16.69
CA ARG A 163 -3.86 0.04 -17.48
C ARG A 163 -4.99 0.52 -16.59
N THR A 164 -5.91 1.36 -17.14
CA THR A 164 -7.14 1.71 -16.41
C THR A 164 -7.99 0.48 -16.13
N ALA A 165 -8.56 0.44 -14.91
CA ALA A 165 -9.51 -0.58 -14.51
C ALA A 165 -10.96 -0.28 -14.98
N GLN A 166 -11.20 0.85 -15.65
CA GLN A 166 -12.54 1.25 -16.08
C GLN A 166 -13.09 0.29 -17.16
N GLN A 167 -14.35 -0.11 -16.98
CA GLN A 167 -15.12 -0.95 -17.90
C GLN A 167 -15.60 -0.17 -19.15
N THR A 168 -14.73 0.58 -19.77
CA THR A 168 -15.00 1.25 -21.04
C THR A 168 -14.41 0.40 -22.16
N ASP A 169 -15.02 0.40 -23.35
CA ASP A 169 -14.50 -0.28 -24.56
C ASP A 169 -13.13 0.28 -24.99
N ARG A 170 -12.66 1.31 -24.32
CA ARG A 170 -11.35 1.98 -24.56
C ARG A 170 -10.40 1.69 -23.42
N LYS A 171 -9.38 0.89 -23.67
CA LYS A 171 -8.34 0.57 -22.71
C LYS A 171 -7.20 1.60 -22.80
N ILE A 172 -7.04 2.41 -21.77
CA ILE A 172 -5.94 3.38 -21.69
C ILE A 172 -4.77 2.73 -20.98
N TYR A 173 -3.61 2.74 -21.63
CA TYR A 173 -2.36 2.27 -21.07
C TYR A 173 -1.46 3.45 -20.75
N PHE A 174 -0.88 3.44 -19.56
CA PHE A 174 0.06 4.42 -19.06
C PHE A 174 1.46 3.84 -19.13
N PHE A 175 2.27 4.33 -20.05
CA PHE A 175 3.68 3.96 -20.13
C PHE A 175 4.49 4.97 -19.32
N ARG A 176 5.13 4.51 -18.25
CA ARG A 176 6.08 5.30 -17.48
C ARG A 176 7.48 5.00 -17.97
N LEU A 177 8.19 6.06 -18.34
CA LEU A 177 9.45 5.98 -19.05
C LEU A 177 10.57 6.64 -18.22
N GLY A 178 11.80 6.21 -18.42
CA GLY A 178 12.98 6.97 -18.06
C GLY A 178 12.99 8.33 -18.77
N ALA A 179 13.85 9.25 -18.32
CA ALA A 179 13.95 10.58 -18.91
C ALA A 179 14.17 10.53 -20.41
N CYS A 180 13.19 10.97 -21.18
CA CYS A 180 13.26 10.98 -22.65
C CYS A 180 12.35 12.05 -23.27
N LYS A 181 12.59 12.36 -24.55
CA LYS A 181 11.71 13.24 -25.33
C LYS A 181 10.54 12.46 -25.90
N THR A 182 9.37 12.62 -25.29
CA THR A 182 8.15 11.88 -25.63
C THR A 182 7.49 12.33 -26.95
N GLY A 183 7.74 13.57 -27.40
CA GLY A 183 7.12 14.12 -28.60
C GLY A 183 7.37 13.35 -29.89
N ALA A 184 8.57 12.75 -30.06
CA ALA A 184 8.89 11.92 -31.21
C ALA A 184 8.16 10.58 -31.15
N ILE A 185 8.07 9.98 -29.95
CA ILE A 185 7.38 8.72 -29.69
C ILE A 185 5.90 8.90 -29.96
N LYS A 186 5.29 9.99 -29.45
CA LYS A 186 3.91 10.36 -29.70
C LYS A 186 3.59 10.38 -31.20
N LYS A 187 4.37 11.14 -31.97
CA LYS A 187 4.19 11.23 -33.43
C LYS A 187 4.27 9.87 -34.12
N LYS A 188 5.20 9.02 -33.68
CA LYS A 188 5.34 7.68 -34.27
C LYS A 188 4.16 6.79 -33.95
N LEU A 189 3.66 6.81 -32.69
CA LEU A 189 2.46 6.06 -32.29
C LEU A 189 1.22 6.54 -33.07
N GLU A 190 1.00 7.86 -33.18
CA GLU A 190 -0.11 8.43 -33.94
C GLU A 190 -0.06 8.05 -35.42
N LYS A 191 1.14 8.03 -36.05
CA LYS A 191 1.33 7.58 -37.43
C LYS A 191 0.96 6.10 -37.64
N GLU A 192 1.15 5.27 -36.62
CA GLU A 192 0.81 3.85 -36.62
C GLU A 192 -0.68 3.58 -36.20
N GLY A 193 -1.48 4.66 -36.03
CA GLY A 193 -2.90 4.60 -35.80
C GLY A 193 -3.31 4.50 -34.32
N TYR A 194 -2.40 4.76 -33.38
CA TYR A 194 -2.74 4.86 -31.97
C TYR A 194 -3.21 6.27 -31.62
N GLU A 195 -4.18 6.36 -30.72
CA GLU A 195 -4.57 7.62 -30.10
C GLU A 195 -3.71 7.85 -28.85
N VAL A 196 -2.92 8.94 -28.85
CA VAL A 196 -2.10 9.33 -27.71
C VAL A 196 -2.82 10.47 -26.97
N LEU A 197 -3.28 10.18 -25.75
CA LEU A 197 -4.01 11.14 -24.92
C LEU A 197 -3.09 12.17 -24.30
N GLU A 198 -1.95 11.72 -23.79
CA GLU A 198 -0.98 12.57 -23.11
C GLU A 198 0.45 12.11 -23.39
N ALA A 199 1.38 13.06 -23.43
CA ALA A 199 2.81 12.81 -23.53
C ALA A 199 3.56 13.90 -22.75
N MET A 200 4.28 13.48 -21.70
CA MET A 200 5.01 14.34 -20.77
C MET A 200 6.47 13.94 -20.75
N ASP A 201 7.37 14.92 -20.84
CA ASP A 201 8.84 14.73 -20.72
C ASP A 201 9.27 14.75 -19.26
#